data_6bf2bdee3d089f699c2b314cab6e3f7f
#
_entry.id   6bf2bdee3d089f699c2b314cab6e3f7f
#
_cell.length_a   1.000
_cell.length_b   1.000
_cell.length_c   1.000
_cell.angle_alpha   90.00
_cell.angle_beta   90.00
_cell.angle_gamma   90.00
#
_symmetry.space_group_name_H-M   'P 1'
#
loop_
_entity.id
_entity.type
_entity.pdbx_description
1 polymer ?
#
loop_
_entity_poly.entity_id
_entity_poly.type
_entity_poly.pdbx_seq_one_letter_code
_entity_poly.pdbx_strand_id
1 'polypeptide(L)'
;MVENPVPADQLEHLKKIFDKPDIEIKAGYLNNLELRCNNELARHKLLDLLGDFALLGVRIKGRVWATRPGHFANTEFMKQLKHTIRKAGEKPRFQYDCRKPPLHDINDIRHMLPHRPPFLLVDRIFHRDATDVAGIKNVTMNEPFFVGHFPEEPVMPGVLIVEAMAQCSGILVLGDVPDPENYSTYFMKIDGVKFKRKVVPGDTLQFEIHLMEPIRRGVAVVEAKAFVGETLACEAVLMAQVVKNKNNK
;
A
#
# COMPACT_ATOMS: atom_id res chain seq x y z
N MET A 1 31.84 17.42 -14.22
CA MET A 1 32.67 17.84 -15.38
C MET A 1 32.59 19.34 -15.45
N VAL A 2 33.68 19.98 -15.60
CA VAL A 2 33.74 21.45 -15.80
C VAL A 2 33.41 21.68 -17.27
N GLU A 3 32.22 22.18 -17.58
CA GLU A 3 31.77 22.44 -18.95
C GLU A 3 32.35 23.75 -19.52
N ASN A 4 32.79 24.66 -18.62
CA ASN A 4 33.44 25.93 -19.00
C ASN A 4 34.90 25.95 -18.54
N PRO A 5 35.79 26.60 -19.28
CA PRO A 5 37.16 26.81 -18.80
C PRO A 5 37.11 27.56 -17.46
N VAL A 6 37.79 27.03 -16.45
CA VAL A 6 37.91 27.72 -15.15
C VAL A 6 38.77 28.97 -15.40
N PRO A 7 38.32 30.17 -14.97
CA PRO A 7 39.09 31.38 -15.06
C PRO A 7 40.47 31.25 -14.40
N ALA A 8 41.50 31.90 -14.93
CA ALA A 8 42.88 31.76 -14.47
C ALA A 8 43.06 32.15 -13.00
N ASP A 9 42.32 33.15 -12.53
CA ASP A 9 42.30 33.60 -11.14
C ASP A 9 41.72 32.53 -10.19
N GLN A 10 40.68 31.82 -10.61
CA GLN A 10 40.12 30.70 -9.85
C GLN A 10 41.07 29.50 -9.84
N LEU A 11 41.78 29.22 -10.92
CA LEU A 11 42.75 28.14 -10.95
C LEU A 11 43.93 28.44 -10.00
N GLU A 12 44.41 29.68 -9.98
CA GLU A 12 45.45 30.11 -9.03
C GLU A 12 44.96 30.03 -7.57
N HIS A 13 43.71 30.35 -7.31
CA HIS A 13 43.11 30.20 -6.00
C HIS A 13 43.05 28.71 -5.56
N LEU A 14 42.67 27.81 -6.48
CA LEU A 14 42.66 26.37 -6.22
C LEU A 14 44.03 25.80 -5.97
N LYS A 15 45.08 26.26 -6.69
CA LYS A 15 46.48 25.89 -6.44
C LYS A 15 46.91 26.22 -5.00
N LYS A 16 46.49 27.38 -4.49
CA LYS A 16 46.77 27.77 -3.10
C LYS A 16 46.03 26.96 -2.09
N ILE A 17 44.73 26.68 -2.32
CA ILE A 17 43.90 25.88 -1.40
C ILE A 17 44.45 24.46 -1.25
N PHE A 18 44.83 23.83 -2.36
CA PHE A 18 45.32 22.45 -2.37
C PHE A 18 46.83 22.32 -2.14
N ASP A 19 47.53 23.43 -2.00
CA ASP A 19 49.00 23.49 -1.86
C ASP A 19 49.73 22.70 -2.98
N LYS A 20 49.24 22.87 -4.23
CA LYS A 20 49.76 22.18 -5.42
C LYS A 20 49.90 23.17 -6.57
N PRO A 21 51.15 23.54 -6.96
CA PRO A 21 51.39 24.53 -8.01
C PRO A 21 51.03 24.03 -9.41
N ASP A 22 50.99 22.73 -9.60
CA ASP A 22 50.80 22.03 -10.89
C ASP A 22 49.35 21.53 -11.09
N ILE A 23 48.40 22.14 -10.40
CA ILE A 23 47.00 21.85 -10.68
C ILE A 23 46.60 22.30 -12.07
N GLU A 24 46.10 21.35 -12.84
CA GLU A 24 45.58 21.52 -14.20
C GLU A 24 44.19 20.90 -14.34
N ILE A 25 43.43 21.38 -15.32
CA ILE A 25 42.18 20.71 -15.73
C ILE A 25 42.55 19.67 -16.80
N LYS A 26 42.35 18.41 -16.47
CA LYS A 26 42.60 17.28 -17.36
C LYS A 26 41.32 16.49 -17.57
N ALA A 27 40.91 16.37 -18.84
CA ALA A 27 39.69 15.61 -19.19
C ALA A 27 38.41 16.00 -18.40
N GLY A 28 38.27 17.31 -18.08
CA GLY A 28 37.11 17.85 -17.38
C GLY A 28 37.12 17.71 -15.84
N TYR A 29 38.25 17.40 -15.23
CA TYR A 29 38.43 17.37 -13.77
C TYR A 29 39.82 17.96 -13.40
N LEU A 30 39.94 18.32 -12.11
CA LEU A 30 41.22 18.79 -11.58
C LEU A 30 42.15 17.60 -11.26
N ASN A 31 43.43 17.70 -11.59
CA ASN A 31 44.43 16.68 -11.30
C ASN A 31 45.01 16.78 -9.86
N ASN A 32 44.27 17.40 -8.95
CA ASN A 32 44.64 17.57 -7.54
C ASN A 32 44.76 16.25 -6.77
N LEU A 33 44.10 15.20 -7.25
CA LEU A 33 44.14 13.85 -6.70
C LEU A 33 44.44 12.83 -7.79
N GLU A 34 45.17 11.78 -7.44
CA GLU A 34 45.34 10.62 -8.28
C GLU A 34 44.09 9.74 -8.23
N LEU A 35 43.50 9.49 -9.40
CA LEU A 35 42.30 8.65 -9.49
C LEU A 35 42.67 7.18 -9.33
N ARG A 36 41.90 6.45 -8.51
CA ARG A 36 42.09 5.00 -8.30
C ARG A 36 41.72 4.17 -9.53
N CYS A 37 40.81 4.68 -10.36
CA CYS A 37 40.32 4.04 -11.57
C CYS A 37 40.09 5.08 -12.67
N ASN A 38 40.38 4.74 -13.94
CA ASN A 38 40.16 5.61 -15.09
C ASN A 38 38.71 6.11 -15.24
N ASN A 39 37.74 5.39 -14.69
CA ASN A 39 36.32 5.72 -14.75
C ASN A 39 35.72 6.09 -13.37
N GLU A 40 36.52 6.62 -12.46
CA GLU A 40 36.12 6.96 -11.10
C GLU A 40 34.95 7.96 -11.06
N LEU A 41 34.97 8.96 -11.96
CA LEU A 41 33.87 9.91 -12.08
C LEU A 41 32.53 9.25 -12.44
N ALA A 42 32.54 8.25 -13.32
CA ALA A 42 31.34 7.49 -13.66
C ALA A 42 30.89 6.59 -12.49
N ARG A 43 31.83 6.03 -11.73
CA ARG A 43 31.53 5.26 -10.52
C ARG A 43 30.91 6.13 -9.44
N HIS A 44 31.41 7.36 -9.23
CA HIS A 44 30.78 8.33 -8.33
C HIS A 44 29.35 8.63 -8.75
N LYS A 45 29.11 8.89 -10.04
CA LYS A 45 27.75 9.11 -10.53
C LYS A 45 26.83 7.91 -10.35
N LEU A 46 27.35 6.70 -10.45
CA LEU A 46 26.60 5.49 -10.17
C LEU A 46 26.27 5.37 -8.67
N LEU A 47 27.22 5.69 -7.79
CA LEU A 47 27.01 5.70 -6.35
C LEU A 47 25.96 6.72 -5.95
N ASP A 48 26.04 7.94 -6.48
CA ASP A 48 25.03 9.00 -6.30
C ASP A 48 23.64 8.51 -6.72
N LEU A 49 23.53 7.88 -7.89
CA LEU A 49 22.27 7.35 -8.40
C LEU A 49 21.71 6.26 -7.49
N LEU A 50 22.52 5.34 -7.02
CA LEU A 50 22.10 4.27 -6.09
C LEU A 50 21.65 4.85 -4.74
N GLY A 51 22.36 5.84 -4.21
CA GLY A 51 21.99 6.54 -2.98
C GLY A 51 20.68 7.29 -3.10
N ASP A 52 20.49 8.04 -4.18
CA ASP A 52 19.24 8.76 -4.44
C ASP A 52 18.07 7.79 -4.61
N PHE A 53 18.29 6.64 -5.25
CA PHE A 53 17.25 5.62 -5.45
C PHE A 53 16.87 4.92 -4.14
N ALA A 54 17.79 4.81 -3.18
CA ALA A 54 17.49 4.25 -1.86
C ALA A 54 16.43 5.06 -1.10
N LEU A 55 16.28 6.37 -1.39
CA LEU A 55 15.25 7.24 -0.82
C LEU A 55 13.82 6.80 -1.17
N LEU A 56 13.65 5.94 -2.19
CA LEU A 56 12.35 5.39 -2.54
C LEU A 56 11.78 4.45 -1.46
N GLY A 57 12.65 3.80 -0.67
CA GLY A 57 12.26 2.88 0.40
C GLY A 57 11.74 1.52 -0.09
N VAL A 58 11.85 1.22 -1.38
CA VAL A 58 11.46 -0.07 -1.98
C VAL A 58 12.57 -0.61 -2.87
N ARG A 59 12.56 -1.93 -3.13
CA ARG A 59 13.49 -2.55 -4.07
C ARG A 59 13.01 -2.36 -5.50
N ILE A 60 13.88 -1.83 -6.35
CA ILE A 60 13.63 -1.73 -7.79
C ILE A 60 14.13 -3.01 -8.45
N LYS A 61 13.22 -3.73 -9.14
CA LYS A 61 13.57 -4.88 -9.98
C LYS A 61 13.41 -4.47 -11.44
N GLY A 62 14.52 -4.27 -12.12
CA GLY A 62 14.49 -3.85 -13.52
C GLY A 62 15.85 -3.36 -13.97
N ARG A 63 15.88 -2.78 -15.18
CA ARG A 63 17.05 -2.15 -15.77
C ARG A 63 16.86 -0.64 -15.70
N VAL A 64 17.88 0.06 -15.18
CA VAL A 64 17.91 1.52 -15.10
C VAL A 64 18.89 2.03 -16.16
N TRP A 65 18.44 2.98 -16.95
CA TRP A 65 19.26 3.69 -17.93
C TRP A 65 19.26 5.17 -17.58
N ALA A 66 20.41 5.72 -17.21
CA ALA A 66 20.53 7.11 -16.82
C ALA A 66 21.61 7.82 -17.68
N THR A 67 21.24 8.93 -18.29
CA THR A 67 22.16 9.77 -19.08
C THR A 67 22.38 11.07 -18.32
N ARG A 68 23.64 11.40 -17.99
CA ARG A 68 24.03 12.57 -17.20
C ARG A 68 23.25 12.71 -15.88
N PRO A 69 23.20 11.65 -15.04
CA PRO A 69 22.46 11.72 -13.79
C PRO A 69 23.04 12.77 -12.84
N GLY A 70 22.17 13.35 -12.02
CA GLY A 70 22.53 14.29 -10.97
C GLY A 70 21.47 14.31 -9.89
N HIS A 71 21.82 14.70 -8.66
CA HIS A 71 20.95 14.65 -7.49
C HIS A 71 19.57 15.29 -7.72
N PHE A 72 19.53 16.44 -8.37
CA PHE A 72 18.25 17.10 -8.67
C PHE A 72 17.36 16.23 -9.57
N ALA A 73 17.87 15.79 -10.71
CA ALA A 73 17.10 14.97 -11.65
C ALA A 73 16.72 13.60 -11.04
N ASN A 74 17.64 12.98 -10.30
CA ASN A 74 17.41 11.71 -9.63
C ASN A 74 16.30 11.84 -8.57
N THR A 75 16.36 12.86 -7.72
CA THR A 75 15.37 13.08 -6.66
C THR A 75 13.99 13.44 -7.19
N GLU A 76 13.90 14.25 -8.24
CA GLU A 76 12.63 14.55 -8.92
C GLU A 76 12.01 13.30 -9.55
N PHE A 77 12.83 12.47 -10.21
CA PHE A 77 12.36 11.18 -10.73
C PHE A 77 11.86 10.27 -9.60
N MET A 78 12.58 10.21 -8.46
CA MET A 78 12.13 9.41 -7.30
C MET A 78 10.82 9.91 -6.70
N LYS A 79 10.59 11.22 -6.65
CA LYS A 79 9.29 11.78 -6.22
C LYS A 79 8.17 11.35 -7.15
N GLN A 80 8.38 11.41 -8.47
CA GLN A 80 7.39 10.96 -9.47
C GLN A 80 7.14 9.46 -9.35
N LEU A 81 8.18 8.65 -9.21
CA LEU A 81 8.06 7.20 -9.07
C LEU A 81 7.34 6.83 -7.77
N LYS A 82 7.66 7.48 -6.66
CA LYS A 82 6.96 7.30 -5.38
C LYS A 82 5.47 7.65 -5.49
N HIS A 83 5.14 8.73 -6.20
CA HIS A 83 3.76 9.10 -6.46
C HIS A 83 3.03 8.03 -7.31
N THR A 84 3.70 7.51 -8.35
CA THR A 84 3.16 6.45 -9.22
C THR A 84 2.93 5.16 -8.44
N ILE A 85 3.89 4.75 -7.61
CA ILE A 85 3.77 3.56 -6.74
C ILE A 85 2.59 3.73 -5.78
N ARG A 86 2.47 4.91 -5.16
CA ARG A 86 1.35 5.20 -4.25
C ARG A 86 0.00 5.12 -4.98
N LYS A 87 -0.11 5.73 -6.15
CA LYS A 87 -1.34 5.65 -6.96
C LYS A 87 -1.67 4.23 -7.40
N ALA A 88 -0.67 3.41 -7.74
CA ALA A 88 -0.89 2.02 -8.08
C ALA A 88 -1.41 1.21 -6.88
N GLY A 89 -0.93 1.50 -5.67
CA GLY A 89 -1.43 0.89 -4.43
C GLY A 89 -2.81 1.41 -3.98
N GLU A 90 -3.29 2.50 -4.59
CA GLU A 90 -4.64 3.05 -4.38
C GLU A 90 -5.69 2.47 -5.34
N LYS A 91 -5.31 1.55 -6.23
CA LYS A 91 -6.25 0.81 -7.11
C LYS A 91 -6.47 -0.61 -6.59
N PRO A 92 -7.66 -1.19 -6.83
CA PRO A 92 -7.91 -2.57 -6.47
C PRO A 92 -6.96 -3.53 -7.22
N ARG A 93 -6.41 -4.49 -6.50
CA ARG A 93 -5.55 -5.58 -7.05
C ARG A 93 -6.39 -6.66 -7.71
N PHE A 94 -7.57 -6.91 -7.20
CA PHE A 94 -8.51 -7.92 -7.69
C PHE A 94 -9.66 -7.24 -8.43
N GLN A 95 -10.09 -7.85 -9.54
CA GLN A 95 -11.23 -7.33 -10.30
C GLN A 95 -12.47 -8.16 -10.01
N TYR A 96 -13.51 -7.52 -9.50
CA TYR A 96 -14.81 -8.11 -9.34
C TYR A 96 -15.54 -8.15 -10.69
N ASP A 97 -16.00 -9.34 -11.10
CA ASP A 97 -16.86 -9.52 -12.27
C ASP A 97 -18.19 -10.13 -11.81
N CYS A 98 -19.26 -9.34 -11.84
CA CYS A 98 -20.61 -9.77 -11.41
C CYS A 98 -21.20 -10.91 -12.24
N ARG A 99 -20.65 -11.20 -13.44
CA ARG A 99 -21.09 -12.30 -14.33
C ARG A 99 -20.52 -13.65 -13.92
N LYS A 100 -19.48 -13.65 -13.10
CA LYS A 100 -18.86 -14.88 -12.60
C LYS A 100 -19.54 -15.33 -11.31
N PRO A 101 -19.68 -16.65 -11.09
CA PRO A 101 -20.13 -17.13 -9.79
C PRO A 101 -19.15 -16.70 -8.69
N PRO A 102 -19.65 -16.37 -7.49
CA PRO A 102 -18.78 -16.09 -6.37
C PRO A 102 -18.05 -17.35 -5.90
N LEU A 103 -16.91 -17.17 -5.23
CA LEU A 103 -16.24 -18.25 -4.52
C LEU A 103 -17.07 -18.70 -3.31
N HIS A 104 -17.64 -17.74 -2.56
CA HIS A 104 -18.61 -17.97 -1.50
C HIS A 104 -19.79 -17.01 -1.68
N ASP A 105 -20.98 -17.58 -1.70
CA ASP A 105 -22.24 -16.83 -1.72
C ASP A 105 -22.66 -16.42 -0.31
N ILE A 106 -23.82 -15.75 -0.18
CA ILE A 106 -24.32 -15.28 1.10
C ILE A 106 -24.64 -16.43 2.08
N ASN A 107 -25.00 -17.62 1.58
CA ASN A 107 -25.29 -18.77 2.42
C ASN A 107 -23.99 -19.33 3.02
N ASP A 108 -22.95 -19.46 2.21
CA ASP A 108 -21.62 -19.85 2.67
C ASP A 108 -21.08 -18.87 3.72
N ILE A 109 -21.21 -17.55 3.45
CA ILE A 109 -20.77 -16.49 4.37
C ILE A 109 -21.51 -16.58 5.71
N ARG A 110 -22.83 -16.85 5.69
CA ARG A 110 -23.63 -17.05 6.91
C ARG A 110 -23.23 -18.27 7.73
N HIS A 111 -22.65 -19.28 7.11
CA HIS A 111 -22.06 -20.43 7.83
C HIS A 111 -20.71 -20.09 8.47
N MET A 112 -19.90 -19.25 7.82
CA MET A 112 -18.60 -18.87 8.34
C MET A 112 -18.65 -17.79 9.40
N LEU A 113 -19.59 -16.83 9.29
CA LEU A 113 -19.70 -15.68 10.19
C LEU A 113 -20.91 -15.79 11.12
N PRO A 114 -20.78 -15.38 12.39
CA PRO A 114 -21.91 -15.34 13.33
C PRO A 114 -22.90 -14.20 13.04
N HIS A 115 -22.46 -13.17 12.29
CA HIS A 115 -23.25 -11.98 11.98
C HIS A 115 -24.53 -12.33 11.20
N ARG A 116 -25.59 -11.58 11.45
CA ARG A 116 -26.89 -11.72 10.75
C ARG A 116 -27.42 -10.34 10.37
N PRO A 117 -28.28 -10.24 9.34
CA PRO A 117 -28.95 -8.98 9.03
C PRO A 117 -29.64 -8.38 10.27
N PRO A 118 -29.57 -7.05 10.47
CA PRO A 118 -29.00 -6.05 9.53
C PRO A 118 -27.49 -5.85 9.65
N PHE A 119 -26.78 -6.60 10.47
CA PHE A 119 -25.36 -6.41 10.75
C PHE A 119 -24.42 -7.36 9.97
N LEU A 120 -24.92 -8.11 9.01
CA LEU A 120 -24.13 -8.86 8.05
C LEU A 120 -23.82 -7.96 6.85
N LEU A 121 -22.54 -7.53 6.72
CA LEU A 121 -22.11 -6.48 5.82
C LEU A 121 -21.21 -6.98 4.68
N VAL A 122 -21.26 -8.28 4.35
CA VAL A 122 -20.55 -8.89 3.22
C VAL A 122 -21.53 -9.72 2.42
N ASP A 123 -21.63 -9.49 1.10
CA ASP A 123 -22.59 -10.15 0.22
C ASP A 123 -22.00 -11.31 -0.56
N ARG A 124 -20.73 -11.20 -0.98
CA ARG A 124 -20.02 -12.20 -1.78
C ARG A 124 -18.54 -12.16 -1.53
N ILE A 125 -17.88 -13.31 -1.63
CA ILE A 125 -16.42 -13.43 -1.76
C ILE A 125 -16.12 -13.94 -3.15
N PHE A 126 -15.22 -13.26 -3.87
CA PHE A 126 -14.84 -13.63 -5.24
C PHE A 126 -13.36 -14.01 -5.38
N HIS A 127 -12.54 -13.77 -4.34
CA HIS A 127 -11.17 -14.24 -4.24
C HIS A 127 -10.83 -14.60 -2.79
N ARG A 128 -10.11 -15.69 -2.59
CA ARG A 128 -9.52 -16.08 -1.32
C ARG A 128 -8.33 -17.00 -1.56
N ASP A 129 -7.21 -16.72 -0.90
CA ASP A 129 -6.04 -17.60 -0.81
C ASP A 129 -5.50 -17.60 0.63
N ALA A 130 -4.25 -18.04 0.83
CA ALA A 130 -3.66 -18.16 2.17
C ALA A 130 -3.43 -16.80 2.87
N THR A 131 -3.32 -15.72 2.13
CA THR A 131 -2.97 -14.38 2.65
C THR A 131 -3.95 -13.28 2.27
N ASP A 132 -4.78 -13.52 1.28
CA ASP A 132 -5.65 -12.50 0.72
C ASP A 132 -7.09 -12.98 0.61
N VAL A 133 -8.02 -12.06 0.88
CA VAL A 133 -9.45 -12.25 0.57
C VAL A 133 -10.01 -10.99 -0.05
N ALA A 134 -10.86 -11.17 -1.06
CA ALA A 134 -11.60 -10.06 -1.66
C ALA A 134 -13.09 -10.39 -1.74
N GLY A 135 -13.90 -9.45 -1.31
CA GLY A 135 -15.34 -9.55 -1.26
C GLY A 135 -16.04 -8.26 -1.64
N ILE A 136 -17.36 -8.29 -1.66
CA ILE A 136 -18.18 -7.11 -1.93
C ILE A 136 -19.30 -6.95 -0.94
N LYS A 137 -19.75 -5.68 -0.79
CA LYS A 137 -21.06 -5.30 -0.29
C LYS A 137 -21.75 -4.37 -1.26
N ASN A 138 -22.99 -4.69 -1.60
CA ASN A 138 -23.86 -3.77 -2.33
C ASN A 138 -24.54 -2.83 -1.31
N VAL A 139 -24.35 -1.55 -1.51
CA VAL A 139 -24.94 -0.52 -0.63
C VAL A 139 -26.25 -0.06 -1.24
N THR A 140 -27.36 -0.47 -0.64
CA THR A 140 -28.70 -0.11 -1.14
C THR A 140 -29.37 0.90 -0.20
N MET A 141 -30.36 1.64 -0.71
CA MET A 141 -31.15 2.57 0.10
C MET A 141 -31.98 1.86 1.20
N ASN A 142 -32.17 0.55 1.09
CA ASN A 142 -32.89 -0.27 2.08
C ASN A 142 -32.08 -0.58 3.35
N GLU A 143 -30.82 -0.14 3.42
CA GLU A 143 -30.00 -0.32 4.60
C GLU A 143 -30.56 0.50 5.78
N PRO A 144 -30.77 -0.08 6.97
CA PRO A 144 -31.45 0.59 8.08
C PRO A 144 -30.72 1.83 8.60
N PHE A 145 -29.40 1.91 8.42
CA PHE A 145 -28.64 3.05 8.88
C PHE A 145 -28.92 4.34 8.09
N PHE A 146 -29.46 4.26 6.87
CA PHE A 146 -29.81 5.44 6.09
C PHE A 146 -31.05 6.18 6.61
N VAL A 147 -31.84 5.56 7.50
CA VAL A 147 -32.94 6.25 8.18
C VAL A 147 -32.45 7.45 9.00
N GLY A 148 -31.24 7.36 9.55
CA GLY A 148 -30.65 8.40 10.41
C GLY A 148 -29.33 8.99 9.94
N HIS A 149 -28.64 8.34 8.96
CA HIS A 149 -27.27 8.78 8.60
C HIS A 149 -27.10 9.09 7.10
N PHE A 150 -27.59 10.17 6.52
CA PHE A 150 -28.42 11.21 7.08
C PHE A 150 -29.69 11.32 6.21
N PRO A 151 -30.86 11.77 6.73
CA PRO A 151 -32.11 11.77 5.96
C PRO A 151 -32.00 12.54 4.62
N GLU A 152 -31.37 13.71 4.62
CA GLU A 152 -31.23 14.56 3.43
C GLU A 152 -30.04 14.17 2.54
N GLU A 153 -29.02 13.52 3.10
CA GLU A 153 -27.81 13.12 2.38
C GLU A 153 -27.36 11.73 2.88
N PRO A 154 -27.91 10.64 2.34
CA PRO A 154 -27.60 9.29 2.81
C PRO A 154 -26.15 8.93 2.52
N VAL A 155 -25.38 8.67 3.57
CA VAL A 155 -23.98 8.26 3.52
C VAL A 155 -23.82 7.06 4.43
N MET A 156 -23.15 5.99 3.95
CA MET A 156 -22.84 4.83 4.78
C MET A 156 -21.92 5.25 5.93
N PRO A 157 -22.26 4.92 7.20
CA PRO A 157 -21.39 5.24 8.33
C PRO A 157 -19.99 4.65 8.14
N GLY A 158 -18.95 5.47 8.28
CA GLY A 158 -17.57 5.03 8.09
C GLY A 158 -17.18 3.86 9.00
N VAL A 159 -17.69 3.86 10.24
CA VAL A 159 -17.47 2.75 11.18
C VAL A 159 -18.04 1.43 10.67
N LEU A 160 -19.14 1.45 9.91
CA LEU A 160 -19.71 0.24 9.30
C LEU A 160 -18.91 -0.21 8.06
N ILE A 161 -18.18 0.68 7.39
CA ILE A 161 -17.23 0.28 6.36
C ILE A 161 -16.07 -0.51 7.00
N VAL A 162 -15.55 -0.02 8.13
CA VAL A 162 -14.50 -0.72 8.89
C VAL A 162 -14.99 -2.09 9.37
N GLU A 163 -16.21 -2.14 9.90
CA GLU A 163 -16.84 -3.41 10.30
C GLU A 163 -16.99 -4.39 9.14
N ALA A 164 -17.45 -3.91 7.96
CA ALA A 164 -17.56 -4.75 6.77
C ALA A 164 -16.21 -5.32 6.31
N MET A 165 -15.14 -4.49 6.37
CA MET A 165 -13.78 -4.97 6.12
C MET A 165 -13.35 -6.04 7.14
N ALA A 166 -13.71 -5.87 8.40
CA ALA A 166 -13.41 -6.85 9.44
C ALA A 166 -14.16 -8.16 9.24
N GLN A 167 -15.43 -8.11 8.89
CA GLN A 167 -16.20 -9.32 8.55
C GLN A 167 -15.59 -10.05 7.36
N CYS A 168 -15.16 -9.33 6.32
CA CYS A 168 -14.43 -9.90 5.20
C CYS A 168 -13.13 -10.57 5.67
N SER A 169 -12.38 -9.95 6.60
CA SER A 169 -11.17 -10.56 7.18
C SER A 169 -11.47 -11.81 8.01
N GLY A 170 -12.63 -11.85 8.67
CA GLY A 170 -13.09 -13.04 9.37
C GLY A 170 -13.20 -14.27 8.46
N ILE A 171 -13.63 -14.08 7.22
CA ILE A 171 -13.71 -15.15 6.21
C ILE A 171 -12.31 -15.64 5.80
N LEU A 172 -11.31 -14.77 5.75
CA LEU A 172 -9.91 -15.18 5.52
C LEU A 172 -9.45 -16.15 6.61
N VAL A 173 -9.77 -15.86 7.86
CA VAL A 173 -9.28 -16.60 9.03
C VAL A 173 -10.08 -17.88 9.30
N LEU A 174 -11.41 -17.81 9.12
CA LEU A 174 -12.34 -18.90 9.49
C LEU A 174 -12.69 -19.83 8.32
N GLY A 175 -12.41 -19.45 7.08
CA GLY A 175 -12.87 -20.19 5.91
C GLY A 175 -12.28 -21.59 5.74
N ASP A 176 -11.17 -21.94 6.40
CA ASP A 176 -10.58 -23.29 6.41
C ASP A 176 -10.84 -24.03 7.74
N VAL A 177 -11.55 -23.40 8.67
CA VAL A 177 -11.88 -24.01 9.95
C VAL A 177 -13.10 -24.91 9.78
N PRO A 178 -13.05 -26.19 10.19
CA PRO A 178 -14.16 -27.13 9.95
C PRO A 178 -15.42 -26.82 10.77
N ASP A 179 -15.29 -26.07 11.85
CA ASP A 179 -16.35 -25.72 12.81
C ASP A 179 -16.38 -24.22 13.13
N PRO A 180 -16.51 -23.34 12.11
CA PRO A 180 -16.37 -21.87 12.27
C PRO A 180 -17.40 -21.27 13.24
N GLU A 181 -18.56 -21.89 13.39
CA GLU A 181 -19.62 -21.51 14.35
C GLU A 181 -19.17 -21.61 15.82
N ASN A 182 -18.12 -22.38 16.09
CA ASN A 182 -17.54 -22.51 17.43
C ASN A 182 -16.44 -21.48 17.72
N TYR A 183 -16.29 -20.46 16.87
CA TYR A 183 -15.31 -19.41 17.06
C TYR A 183 -15.96 -18.04 17.14
N SER A 184 -15.37 -17.19 17.98
CA SER A 184 -15.71 -15.77 18.07
C SER A 184 -14.49 -14.93 17.71
N THR A 185 -14.73 -13.83 17.03
CA THR A 185 -13.68 -12.88 16.63
C THR A 185 -13.92 -11.55 17.32
N TYR A 186 -12.90 -11.06 18.01
CA TYR A 186 -12.97 -9.81 18.76
C TYR A 186 -11.89 -8.84 18.26
N PHE A 187 -12.27 -7.60 18.00
CA PHE A 187 -11.30 -6.56 17.74
C PHE A 187 -10.37 -6.34 18.93
N MET A 188 -9.08 -6.30 18.67
CA MET A 188 -8.07 -5.89 19.64
C MET A 188 -7.61 -4.44 19.36
N LYS A 189 -7.51 -4.07 18.08
CA LYS A 189 -6.98 -2.78 17.68
C LYS A 189 -7.43 -2.42 16.26
N ILE A 190 -7.64 -1.13 16.04
CA ILE A 190 -7.91 -0.54 14.73
C ILE A 190 -6.97 0.64 14.57
N ASP A 191 -6.08 0.59 13.57
CA ASP A 191 -5.08 1.62 13.31
C ASP A 191 -5.23 2.23 11.91
N GLY A 192 -4.72 3.46 11.78
CA GLY A 192 -4.50 4.09 10.48
C GLY A 192 -5.74 4.25 9.62
N VAL A 193 -6.93 4.29 10.23
CA VAL A 193 -8.19 4.44 9.51
C VAL A 193 -8.22 5.76 8.77
N LYS A 194 -8.46 5.70 7.46
CA LYS A 194 -8.65 6.89 6.62
C LYS A 194 -9.83 6.70 5.70
N PHE A 195 -10.76 7.62 5.75
CA PHE A 195 -11.89 7.71 4.84
C PHE A 195 -11.55 8.71 3.75
N LYS A 196 -11.52 8.25 2.48
CA LYS A 196 -11.07 9.04 1.34
C LYS A 196 -12.21 9.43 0.40
N ARG A 197 -13.33 8.71 0.49
CA ARG A 197 -14.53 8.93 -0.32
C ARG A 197 -15.78 8.60 0.49
N LYS A 198 -16.85 9.40 0.34
CA LYS A 198 -18.19 9.02 0.81
C LYS A 198 -18.69 7.79 0.05
N VAL A 199 -19.38 6.90 0.75
CA VAL A 199 -20.07 5.74 0.20
C VAL A 199 -21.56 5.98 0.33
N VAL A 200 -22.28 5.88 -0.77
CA VAL A 200 -23.69 6.27 -0.89
C VAL A 200 -24.52 5.14 -1.45
N PRO A 201 -25.87 5.18 -1.31
CA PRO A 201 -26.75 4.20 -1.95
C PRO A 201 -26.48 4.09 -3.46
N GLY A 202 -26.36 2.86 -3.96
CA GLY A 202 -26.00 2.54 -5.35
C GLY A 202 -24.54 2.20 -5.55
N ASP A 203 -23.65 2.50 -4.58
CA ASP A 203 -22.27 2.04 -4.62
C ASP A 203 -22.16 0.52 -4.36
N THR A 204 -21.17 -0.11 -4.97
CA THR A 204 -20.68 -1.43 -4.58
C THR A 204 -19.32 -1.25 -3.95
N LEU A 205 -19.20 -1.56 -2.67
CA LEU A 205 -17.92 -1.63 -1.98
C LEU A 205 -17.23 -2.93 -2.33
N GLN A 206 -16.00 -2.84 -2.82
CA GLN A 206 -15.10 -3.97 -2.98
C GLN A 206 -14.07 -3.93 -1.86
N PHE A 207 -13.98 -5.02 -1.12
CA PHE A 207 -13.00 -5.20 -0.05
C PHE A 207 -11.81 -5.99 -0.54
N GLU A 208 -10.62 -5.56 -0.12
CA GLU A 208 -9.35 -6.28 -0.28
C GLU A 208 -8.66 -6.32 1.07
N ILE A 209 -8.46 -7.52 1.58
CA ILE A 209 -7.85 -7.77 2.87
C ILE A 209 -6.58 -8.58 2.64
N HIS A 210 -5.50 -8.14 3.24
CA HIS A 210 -4.20 -8.81 3.19
C HIS A 210 -3.69 -9.13 4.59
N LEU A 211 -3.36 -10.40 4.85
CA LEU A 211 -2.75 -10.84 6.10
C LEU A 211 -1.28 -10.39 6.14
N MET A 212 -0.95 -9.47 7.02
CA MET A 212 0.38 -8.85 7.09
C MET A 212 1.46 -9.78 7.66
N GLU A 213 1.06 -10.69 8.55
CA GLU A 213 1.94 -11.66 9.19
C GLU A 213 1.18 -12.96 9.51
N PRO A 214 1.87 -14.09 9.64
CA PRO A 214 1.23 -15.36 10.01
C PRO A 214 0.46 -15.24 11.33
N ILE A 215 -0.74 -15.86 11.38
CA ILE A 215 -1.58 -15.88 12.58
C ILE A 215 -0.82 -16.55 13.72
N ARG A 216 -0.72 -15.87 14.86
CA ARG A 216 -0.05 -16.38 16.06
C ARG A 216 -0.96 -16.29 17.27
N ARG A 217 -1.14 -17.40 17.98
CA ARG A 217 -2.00 -17.48 19.19
C ARG A 217 -3.43 -16.98 18.94
N GLY A 218 -3.95 -17.20 17.75
CA GLY A 218 -5.28 -16.73 17.33
C GLY A 218 -5.34 -15.23 16.98
N VAL A 219 -4.22 -14.49 16.98
CA VAL A 219 -4.18 -13.08 16.60
C VAL A 219 -3.86 -12.96 15.12
N ALA A 220 -4.73 -12.28 14.38
CA ALA A 220 -4.56 -11.90 12.98
C ALA A 220 -4.38 -10.39 12.86
N VAL A 221 -3.42 -9.96 12.05
CA VAL A 221 -3.18 -8.55 11.68
C VAL A 221 -3.33 -8.43 10.18
N VAL A 222 -4.25 -7.58 9.75
CA VAL A 222 -4.57 -7.43 8.33
C VAL A 222 -4.52 -5.96 7.89
N GLU A 223 -4.00 -5.72 6.69
CA GLU A 223 -4.25 -4.50 5.95
C GLU A 223 -5.58 -4.65 5.23
N ALA A 224 -6.49 -3.68 5.40
CA ALA A 224 -7.83 -3.69 4.84
C ALA A 224 -8.07 -2.44 4.00
N LYS A 225 -8.58 -2.63 2.79
CA LYS A 225 -8.95 -1.57 1.86
C LYS A 225 -10.35 -1.80 1.32
N ALA A 226 -11.12 -0.72 1.21
CA ALA A 226 -12.43 -0.71 0.57
C ALA A 226 -12.44 0.26 -0.59
N PHE A 227 -12.91 -0.20 -1.76
CA PHE A 227 -12.95 0.56 -3.00
C PHE A 227 -14.39 0.72 -3.50
N VAL A 228 -14.63 1.81 -4.24
CA VAL A 228 -15.81 1.94 -5.10
C VAL A 228 -15.31 2.13 -6.52
N GLY A 229 -15.52 1.14 -7.38
CA GLY A 229 -14.84 1.07 -8.67
C GLY A 229 -13.31 1.06 -8.47
N GLU A 230 -12.61 1.97 -9.12
CA GLU A 230 -11.14 2.11 -8.97
C GLU A 230 -10.72 3.08 -7.85
N THR A 231 -11.68 3.66 -7.11
CA THR A 231 -11.39 4.69 -6.12
C THR A 231 -11.34 4.09 -4.71
N LEU A 232 -10.23 4.28 -4.01
CA LEU A 232 -10.10 3.91 -2.61
C LEU A 232 -11.05 4.75 -1.74
N ALA A 233 -11.97 4.10 -1.05
CA ALA A 233 -12.94 4.73 -0.17
C ALA A 233 -12.50 4.73 1.30
N CYS A 234 -11.92 3.61 1.75
CA CYS A 234 -11.42 3.47 3.12
C CYS A 234 -10.19 2.57 3.15
N GLU A 235 -9.27 2.87 4.07
CA GLU A 235 -8.14 1.99 4.41
C GLU A 235 -7.99 1.91 5.93
N ALA A 236 -7.52 0.76 6.43
CA ALA A 236 -7.24 0.54 7.85
C ALA A 236 -6.26 -0.62 8.05
N VAL A 237 -5.65 -0.69 9.22
CA VAL A 237 -4.99 -1.90 9.73
C VAL A 237 -5.82 -2.42 10.89
N LEU A 238 -6.25 -3.68 10.79
CA LEU A 238 -7.14 -4.31 11.77
C LEU A 238 -6.39 -5.42 12.47
N MET A 239 -6.51 -5.48 13.80
CA MET A 239 -6.01 -6.58 14.61
C MET A 239 -7.18 -7.21 15.35
N ALA A 240 -7.36 -8.50 15.18
CA ALA A 240 -8.41 -9.25 15.83
C ALA A 240 -7.88 -10.55 16.44
N GLN A 241 -8.52 -10.98 17.54
CA GLN A 241 -8.29 -12.28 18.15
C GLN A 241 -9.43 -13.22 17.81
N VAL A 242 -9.10 -14.40 17.33
CA VAL A 242 -10.02 -15.50 17.07
C VAL A 242 -9.91 -16.48 18.22
N VAL A 243 -11.01 -16.74 18.88
CA VAL A 243 -11.08 -17.58 20.09
C VAL A 243 -12.10 -18.69 19.86
N LYS A 244 -11.70 -19.94 20.13
CA LYS A 244 -12.66 -21.05 20.15
C LYS A 244 -13.57 -20.90 21.37
N ASN A 245 -14.87 -20.91 21.14
CA ASN A 245 -15.87 -20.82 22.20
C ASN A 245 -15.73 -22.03 23.14
N LYS A 246 -15.69 -21.79 24.45
CA LYS A 246 -15.80 -22.90 25.40
C LYS A 246 -17.20 -23.49 25.27
N ASN A 247 -17.31 -24.75 24.90
CA ASN A 247 -18.59 -25.45 24.95
C ASN A 247 -19.13 -25.30 26.37
N ASN A 248 -20.16 -24.46 26.56
CA ASN A 248 -20.98 -24.55 27.73
C ASN A 248 -21.75 -25.87 27.62
N LYS A 249 -21.28 -26.88 28.38
CA LYS A 249 -22.04 -28.09 28.62
C LYS A 249 -23.28 -27.78 29.46
#